data_ee3176740bb4bdcba21ed0314e8cc638
#
_entry.id   ee3176740bb4bdcba21ed0314e8cc638
#
_cell.length_a   1.000
_cell.length_b   1.000
_cell.length_c   1.000
_cell.angle_alpha   90.00
_cell.angle_beta   90.00
_cell.angle_gamma   90.00
#
_symmetry.space_group_name_H-M   'P 1'
#
loop_
_entity.id
_entity.type
_entity.pdbx_description
1 polymer ?
#
loop_
_entity_poly.entity_id
_entity_poly.type
_entity_poly.pdbx_seq_one_letter_code
_entity_poly.pdbx_strand_id
1 'polypeptide(L)'
;MSSSTPAPQQRPPLVTLLLALIPLAIAVGGYLFLRTNQPEPLIAEELVDPQKNLLPVKGPEYEDIVKSWELKNPAAPSRGFVGSAACRECHAEIYDKYQATGKAKSFGSSLDPAVAASFTQGERWYGVEHQDGSTFHCEALFDDASEPIYKQRVPVQFAIGSGSKGKSYAFLHDGSLFLSPLSWSAEGNHWDLTPGFRPESGNRFERRVTARCLSCHVGQVNAASKQFDRFGDPPFIEASIGCERCHGPGEQHIALRQKDKAATNDPIVNPKHLDAERREAVCNQCHLSGAEEVLRHGRTDFDFRPGMTLSEIRTTYLDPSPTNSDGTPRSASQVEQMRASRCYRLSEGKLGCITCHDAHGSPAPAERDAFYRAKCQTCHADKGCILPEDQRLAKNDSCVACHMPTTDGVAQPHVSRTSHSISRTPEAFTPRGGRRQLELFVDGGALPAVDLQRARGILGSRTAESQRDEELAARAITLLEPIAAANPGDAAAALAIARCYQVLGRPQDAVPLWREVLSHDAENEVALLAMAQTFHRFGQYKRSLEFLDAFLQLNDWPADVQGLRAQLREQTEDFDGALAAARLALERDPTQITAYQWLEKASQRAGLAEDAAKYRAVRERILKRLPPPEESPKEE
;
A
#
# COMPACT_ATOMS: atom_id res chain seq x y z
N MET A 1 -80.79 -37.51 -9.09
CA MET A 1 -79.89 -37.03 -10.12
C MET A 1 -79.29 -35.75 -9.64
N SER A 2 -78.16 -35.80 -8.96
CA SER A 2 -77.43 -34.65 -8.43
C SER A 2 -76.00 -34.70 -8.99
N SER A 3 -75.72 -33.77 -9.88
CA SER A 3 -74.40 -33.59 -10.51
C SER A 3 -73.48 -32.82 -9.57
N SER A 4 -72.44 -33.43 -9.10
CA SER A 4 -71.36 -32.81 -8.36
C SER A 4 -70.32 -32.25 -9.31
N THR A 5 -70.11 -30.96 -9.27
CA THR A 5 -69.02 -30.23 -9.95
C THR A 5 -67.72 -30.30 -9.14
N PRO A 6 -66.56 -30.59 -9.69
CA PRO A 6 -65.30 -30.60 -8.95
C PRO A 6 -64.77 -29.17 -8.75
N ALA A 7 -64.19 -28.93 -7.59
CA ALA A 7 -63.57 -27.66 -7.18
C ALA A 7 -62.27 -27.35 -7.99
N PRO A 8 -61.96 -26.09 -8.27
CA PRO A 8 -60.78 -25.70 -9.01
C PRO A 8 -59.50 -25.87 -8.19
N GLN A 9 -58.51 -26.56 -8.75
CA GLN A 9 -57.14 -26.62 -8.20
C GLN A 9 -56.51 -25.22 -8.26
N GLN A 10 -56.17 -24.68 -7.11
CA GLN A 10 -55.36 -23.47 -7.00
C GLN A 10 -53.92 -23.78 -7.44
N ARG A 11 -53.46 -23.17 -8.52
CA ARG A 11 -52.05 -23.09 -8.90
C ARG A 11 -51.35 -22.15 -7.93
N PRO A 12 -50.12 -22.47 -7.41
CA PRO A 12 -49.40 -21.53 -6.57
C PRO A 12 -49.02 -20.28 -7.43
N PRO A 13 -49.07 -19.11 -6.84
CA PRO A 13 -48.83 -17.87 -7.59
C PRO A 13 -47.35 -17.79 -8.02
N LEU A 14 -47.13 -17.55 -9.31
CA LEU A 14 -45.82 -17.33 -9.96
C LEU A 14 -44.93 -16.31 -9.22
N VAL A 15 -45.56 -15.41 -8.47
CA VAL A 15 -44.89 -14.35 -7.68
C VAL A 15 -43.97 -14.91 -6.59
N THR A 16 -44.32 -16.05 -5.96
CA THR A 16 -43.48 -16.62 -4.87
C THR A 16 -42.20 -17.27 -5.41
N LEU A 17 -42.24 -17.77 -6.64
CA LEU A 17 -41.03 -18.33 -7.31
C LEU A 17 -40.07 -17.22 -7.77
N LEU A 18 -40.61 -16.10 -8.24
CA LEU A 18 -39.83 -14.92 -8.64
C LEU A 18 -39.09 -14.28 -7.45
N LEU A 19 -39.72 -14.17 -6.28
CA LEU A 19 -39.10 -13.60 -5.08
C LEU A 19 -37.96 -14.46 -4.50
N ALA A 20 -37.95 -15.77 -4.74
CA ALA A 20 -36.88 -16.66 -4.32
C ALA A 20 -35.67 -16.65 -5.27
N LEU A 21 -35.85 -16.19 -6.52
CA LEU A 21 -34.77 -16.11 -7.53
C LEU A 21 -33.98 -14.78 -7.48
N ILE A 22 -34.56 -13.75 -6.90
CA ILE A 22 -33.92 -12.42 -6.79
C ILE A 22 -32.59 -12.46 -6.00
N PRO A 23 -32.46 -13.11 -4.82
CA PRO A 23 -31.18 -13.18 -4.10
C PRO A 23 -30.11 -13.96 -4.87
N LEU A 24 -30.51 -14.98 -5.62
CA LEU A 24 -29.58 -15.79 -6.43
C LEU A 24 -29.08 -15.00 -7.63
N ALA A 25 -29.92 -14.17 -8.26
CA ALA A 25 -29.57 -13.30 -9.37
C ALA A 25 -28.63 -12.16 -8.93
N ILE A 26 -28.84 -11.57 -7.74
CA ILE A 26 -27.96 -10.57 -7.13
C ILE A 26 -26.58 -11.19 -6.84
N ALA A 27 -26.53 -12.40 -6.32
CA ALA A 27 -25.27 -13.09 -6.05
C ALA A 27 -24.51 -13.44 -7.35
N VAL A 28 -25.22 -13.86 -8.40
CA VAL A 28 -24.63 -14.21 -9.70
C VAL A 28 -24.22 -12.95 -10.48
N GLY A 29 -25.02 -11.89 -10.49
CA GLY A 29 -24.70 -10.61 -11.13
C GLY A 29 -23.50 -9.92 -10.48
N GLY A 30 -23.47 -9.88 -9.16
CA GLY A 30 -22.29 -9.40 -8.38
C GLY A 30 -21.03 -10.23 -8.67
N TYR A 31 -21.17 -11.54 -8.80
CA TYR A 31 -20.06 -12.44 -9.14
C TYR A 31 -19.53 -12.18 -10.57
N LEU A 32 -20.40 -12.00 -11.54
CA LEU A 32 -20.02 -11.71 -12.93
C LEU A 32 -19.39 -10.31 -13.06
N PHE A 33 -19.93 -9.30 -12.39
CA PHE A 33 -19.36 -7.95 -12.38
C PHE A 33 -17.95 -7.92 -11.76
N LEU A 34 -17.77 -8.63 -10.64
CA LEU A 34 -16.45 -8.78 -10.01
C LEU A 34 -15.48 -9.56 -10.93
N ARG A 35 -15.97 -10.49 -11.72
CA ARG A 35 -15.15 -11.30 -12.63
C ARG A 35 -14.72 -10.54 -13.90
N THR A 36 -15.56 -9.65 -14.43
CA THR A 36 -15.23 -8.85 -15.63
C THR A 36 -14.33 -7.65 -15.34
N ASN A 37 -14.30 -7.16 -14.09
CA ASN A 37 -13.44 -6.07 -13.66
C ASN A 37 -12.18 -6.51 -12.88
N GLN A 38 -11.91 -7.82 -12.84
CA GLN A 38 -10.70 -8.33 -12.20
C GLN A 38 -9.50 -8.23 -13.16
N PRO A 39 -8.30 -7.86 -12.66
CA PRO A 39 -7.08 -8.01 -13.45
C PRO A 39 -6.93 -9.48 -13.87
N GLU A 40 -6.49 -9.70 -15.12
CA GLU A 40 -6.27 -11.03 -15.63
C GLU A 40 -5.40 -11.89 -14.71
N PRO A 41 -5.69 -13.19 -14.57
CA PRO A 41 -4.96 -14.07 -13.66
C PRO A 41 -3.48 -14.10 -13.98
N LEU A 42 -2.66 -13.94 -12.93
CA LEU A 42 -1.26 -14.32 -12.97
C LEU A 42 -1.18 -15.81 -13.27
N ILE A 43 -0.61 -16.18 -14.42
CA ILE A 43 -0.41 -17.59 -14.74
C ILE A 43 0.74 -18.07 -13.87
N ALA A 44 0.42 -18.87 -12.87
CA ALA A 44 1.41 -19.44 -11.95
C ALA A 44 2.48 -20.31 -12.66
N GLU A 45 2.23 -20.77 -13.89
CA GLU A 45 3.15 -21.60 -14.68
C GLU A 45 4.26 -20.80 -15.38
N GLU A 46 4.12 -19.48 -15.53
CA GLU A 46 5.08 -18.62 -16.22
C GLU A 46 5.99 -17.81 -15.28
N LEU A 47 5.95 -18.09 -13.98
CA LEU A 47 6.97 -17.56 -13.08
C LEU A 47 8.30 -18.24 -13.43
N VAL A 48 9.22 -17.42 -13.91
CA VAL A 48 10.55 -17.74 -14.44
C VAL A 48 11.21 -18.93 -13.75
N ASP A 49 11.86 -19.80 -14.53
CA ASP A 49 12.69 -20.91 -14.04
C ASP A 49 13.68 -20.39 -12.97
N PRO A 50 13.52 -20.80 -11.69
CA PRO A 50 14.33 -20.27 -10.60
C PRO A 50 15.81 -20.62 -10.75
N GLN A 51 16.16 -21.66 -11.49
CA GLN A 51 17.56 -22.10 -11.64
C GLN A 51 18.37 -21.20 -12.57
N LYS A 52 17.73 -20.48 -13.49
CA LYS A 52 18.43 -19.58 -14.43
C LYS A 52 18.83 -18.25 -13.82
N ASN A 53 18.24 -17.85 -12.68
CA ASN A 53 18.39 -16.52 -12.09
C ASN A 53 19.09 -16.51 -10.74
N LEU A 54 19.66 -17.64 -10.29
CA LEU A 54 20.46 -17.71 -9.07
C LEU A 54 21.88 -17.27 -9.39
N LEU A 55 22.19 -16.01 -9.12
CA LEU A 55 23.56 -15.50 -9.18
C LEU A 55 24.23 -15.62 -7.80
N PRO A 56 25.50 -16.02 -7.74
CA PRO A 56 26.22 -16.09 -6.48
C PRO A 56 26.42 -14.69 -5.89
N VAL A 57 26.23 -14.55 -4.59
CA VAL A 57 26.58 -13.33 -3.84
C VAL A 57 28.07 -13.10 -3.93
N LYS A 58 28.46 -11.90 -4.39
CA LYS A 58 29.87 -11.48 -4.45
C LYS A 58 30.11 -10.36 -3.45
N GLY A 59 31.02 -10.56 -2.53
CA GLY A 59 31.57 -9.51 -1.67
C GLY A 59 31.53 -9.83 -0.16
N PRO A 60 32.50 -10.59 0.38
CA PRO A 60 32.56 -10.91 1.81
C PRO A 60 32.78 -9.68 2.71
N GLU A 61 33.41 -8.63 2.20
CA GLU A 61 33.74 -7.42 2.95
C GLU A 61 32.51 -6.66 3.46
N TYR A 62 31.45 -6.59 2.66
CA TYR A 62 30.21 -5.90 3.07
C TYR A 62 29.25 -6.79 3.88
N GLU A 63 29.32 -8.10 3.68
CA GLU A 63 28.54 -9.05 4.48
C GLU A 63 28.93 -8.97 5.97
N ASP A 64 30.19 -8.78 6.29
CA ASP A 64 30.67 -8.67 7.67
C ASP A 64 30.21 -7.36 8.32
N ILE A 65 30.21 -6.25 7.58
CA ILE A 65 29.65 -4.96 8.03
C ILE A 65 28.16 -5.11 8.32
N VAL A 66 27.40 -5.69 7.40
CA VAL A 66 25.94 -5.88 7.55
C VAL A 66 25.63 -6.82 8.72
N LYS A 67 26.37 -7.89 8.89
CA LYS A 67 26.23 -8.80 10.05
C LYS A 67 26.50 -8.09 11.39
N SER A 68 27.42 -7.13 11.41
CA SER A 68 27.73 -6.35 12.62
C SER A 68 26.54 -5.50 13.12
N TRP A 69 25.59 -5.19 12.25
CA TRP A 69 24.39 -4.43 12.63
C TRP A 69 23.29 -5.27 13.32
N GLU A 70 23.56 -6.52 13.62
CA GLU A 70 22.64 -7.42 14.35
C GLU A 70 21.19 -7.40 13.86
N LEU A 71 20.98 -7.74 12.60
CA LEU A 71 19.64 -7.85 11.99
C LEU A 71 18.79 -8.99 12.61
N LYS A 72 19.29 -9.67 13.63
CA LYS A 72 18.66 -10.85 14.24
C LYS A 72 17.43 -10.53 15.08
N ASN A 73 17.27 -9.27 15.50
CA ASN A 73 16.12 -8.85 16.31
C ASN A 73 15.23 -7.88 15.53
N PRO A 74 14.12 -8.34 14.90
CA PRO A 74 13.19 -7.45 14.21
C PRO A 74 12.53 -6.42 15.15
N ALA A 75 12.49 -6.66 16.46
CA ALA A 75 11.96 -5.73 17.44
C ALA A 75 12.90 -4.54 17.77
N ALA A 76 14.11 -4.52 17.20
CA ALA A 76 15.06 -3.42 17.39
C ALA A 76 15.64 -2.91 16.05
N PRO A 77 14.80 -2.56 15.06
CA PRO A 77 15.28 -2.09 13.76
C PRO A 77 16.02 -0.75 13.85
N SER A 78 15.86 -0.01 14.95
CA SER A 78 16.49 1.29 15.20
C SER A 78 17.84 1.21 15.94
N ARG A 79 18.33 0.02 16.27
CA ARG A 79 19.59 -0.11 17.04
C ARG A 79 20.76 0.53 16.29
N GLY A 80 21.47 1.42 16.97
CA GLY A 80 22.62 2.16 16.45
C GLY A 80 22.27 3.35 15.54
N PHE A 81 20.97 3.63 15.31
CA PHE A 81 20.53 4.83 14.62
C PHE A 81 20.54 6.03 15.60
N VAL A 82 21.08 7.14 15.14
CA VAL A 82 21.25 8.38 15.95
C VAL A 82 20.48 9.56 15.39
N GLY A 83 19.91 9.43 14.18
CA GLY A 83 19.23 10.47 13.44
C GLY A 83 20.19 11.44 12.73
N SER A 84 19.72 12.01 11.64
CA SER A 84 20.53 12.87 10.75
C SER A 84 21.07 14.13 11.43
N ALA A 85 20.42 14.64 12.49
CA ALA A 85 20.90 15.80 13.21
C ALA A 85 22.30 15.60 13.83
N ALA A 86 22.61 14.38 14.29
CA ALA A 86 23.92 14.04 14.82
C ALA A 86 25.04 14.10 13.76
N CYS A 87 24.71 13.88 12.50
CA CYS A 87 25.68 13.93 11.40
C CYS A 87 26.11 15.38 11.08
N ARG A 88 25.26 16.37 11.38
CA ARG A 88 25.51 17.78 11.07
C ARG A 88 26.75 18.33 11.77
N GLU A 89 27.08 17.84 12.96
CA GLU A 89 28.23 18.32 13.73
C GLU A 89 29.55 18.24 12.93
N CYS A 90 29.70 17.20 12.10
CA CYS A 90 30.91 16.98 11.29
C CYS A 90 30.67 17.20 9.79
N HIS A 91 29.43 17.08 9.32
CA HIS A 91 29.05 17.12 7.90
C HIS A 91 28.07 18.25 7.57
N ALA A 92 28.25 19.45 8.16
CA ALA A 92 27.31 20.56 8.10
C ALA A 92 26.92 20.95 6.65
N GLU A 93 27.89 21.10 5.76
CA GLU A 93 27.65 21.50 4.36
C GLU A 93 26.78 20.45 3.62
N ILE A 94 27.11 19.17 3.77
CA ILE A 94 26.34 18.08 3.14
C ILE A 94 24.94 18.01 3.76
N TYR A 95 24.83 18.14 5.07
CA TYR A 95 23.56 18.15 5.79
C TYR A 95 22.64 19.27 5.29
N ASP A 96 23.13 20.51 5.28
CA ASP A 96 22.33 21.68 4.90
C ASP A 96 21.88 21.58 3.42
N LYS A 97 22.75 21.11 2.53
CA LYS A 97 22.41 20.82 1.13
C LYS A 97 21.34 19.72 1.02
N TYR A 98 21.46 18.64 1.81
CA TYR A 98 20.52 17.54 1.81
C TYR A 98 19.13 17.95 2.29
N GLN A 99 19.03 18.84 3.29
CA GLN A 99 17.75 19.34 3.82
C GLN A 99 16.90 20.05 2.75
N ALA A 100 17.50 20.55 1.67
CA ALA A 100 16.77 21.12 0.55
C ALA A 100 16.11 20.07 -0.37
N THR A 101 16.49 18.79 -0.25
CA THR A 101 16.00 17.70 -1.13
C THR A 101 14.59 17.25 -0.79
N GLY A 102 13.93 16.66 -1.79
CA GLY A 102 12.61 16.02 -1.56
C GLY A 102 12.66 14.84 -0.59
N LYS A 103 13.81 14.15 -0.47
CA LYS A 103 13.97 13.04 0.48
C LYS A 103 13.91 13.53 1.93
N ALA A 104 14.62 14.61 2.26
CA ALA A 104 14.62 15.22 3.58
C ALA A 104 13.25 15.84 3.95
N LYS A 105 12.34 15.98 3.01
CA LYS A 105 10.98 16.52 3.15
C LYS A 105 9.90 15.49 2.86
N SER A 106 10.26 14.19 2.80
CA SER A 106 9.36 13.14 2.34
C SER A 106 8.21 12.81 3.30
N PHE A 107 8.35 13.21 4.57
CA PHE A 107 7.34 13.02 5.62
C PHE A 107 7.54 14.05 6.73
N GLY A 108 6.48 14.46 7.40
CA GLY A 108 6.59 15.36 8.54
C GLY A 108 5.26 15.90 9.03
N SER A 109 5.33 16.76 10.07
CA SER A 109 4.16 17.43 10.66
C SER A 109 3.80 18.77 9.98
N SER A 110 4.56 19.20 8.97
CA SER A 110 4.23 20.41 8.19
C SER A 110 3.05 20.16 7.27
N LEU A 111 1.88 20.65 7.63
CA LEU A 111 0.62 20.47 6.92
C LEU A 111 0.35 21.55 5.83
N ASP A 112 1.42 22.15 5.29
CA ASP A 112 1.28 23.07 4.17
C ASP A 112 0.70 22.37 2.90
N PRO A 113 -0.12 23.08 2.10
CA PRO A 113 -0.56 24.44 2.32
C PRO A 113 -1.65 24.53 3.40
N ALA A 114 -1.49 25.45 4.34
CA ALA A 114 -2.47 25.74 5.38
C ALA A 114 -3.61 26.61 4.81
N VAL A 115 -4.21 26.18 3.70
CA VAL A 115 -5.29 26.92 3.04
C VAL A 115 -6.57 26.14 3.21
N ALA A 116 -7.55 26.75 3.87
CA ALA A 116 -8.90 26.24 3.90
C ALA A 116 -9.45 26.16 2.44
N ALA A 117 -9.94 25.01 2.08
CA ALA A 117 -10.46 24.78 0.74
C ALA A 117 -11.56 23.73 0.76
N SER A 118 -12.36 23.71 -0.28
CA SER A 118 -13.35 22.66 -0.48
C SER A 118 -13.56 22.38 -1.96
N PHE A 119 -13.95 21.15 -2.25
CA PHE A 119 -14.35 20.71 -3.59
C PHE A 119 -15.44 19.65 -3.48
N THR A 120 -16.12 19.40 -4.59
CA THR A 120 -17.12 18.32 -4.67
C THR A 120 -16.69 17.34 -5.74
N GLN A 121 -16.78 16.05 -5.43
CA GLN A 121 -16.56 14.97 -6.38
C GLN A 121 -17.66 13.92 -6.25
N GLY A 122 -18.38 13.67 -7.33
CA GLY A 122 -19.65 12.96 -7.27
C GLY A 122 -20.65 13.74 -6.37
N GLU A 123 -21.34 13.04 -5.51
CA GLU A 123 -22.28 13.61 -4.54
C GLU A 123 -21.62 14.10 -3.24
N ARG A 124 -20.33 13.83 -3.04
CA ARG A 124 -19.64 14.10 -1.78
C ARG A 124 -18.87 15.42 -1.83
N TRP A 125 -19.00 16.18 -0.76
CA TRP A 125 -18.21 17.36 -0.49
C TRP A 125 -17.00 17.00 0.37
N TYR A 126 -15.86 17.56 0.02
CA TYR A 126 -14.60 17.42 0.74
C TYR A 126 -14.06 18.79 1.14
N GLY A 127 -13.50 18.91 2.33
CA GLY A 127 -13.00 20.18 2.81
C GLY A 127 -11.82 20.08 3.75
N VAL A 128 -11.04 21.15 3.81
CA VAL A 128 -9.94 21.35 4.76
C VAL A 128 -10.30 22.51 5.66
N GLU A 129 -10.32 22.29 6.97
CA GLU A 129 -10.68 23.25 7.99
C GLU A 129 -9.54 23.43 8.99
N HIS A 130 -9.39 24.66 9.47
CA HIS A 130 -8.44 24.97 10.53
C HIS A 130 -9.19 25.49 11.74
N GLN A 131 -8.94 24.89 12.89
CA GLN A 131 -9.56 25.30 14.14
C GLN A 131 -8.56 25.08 15.30
N ASP A 132 -8.38 26.08 16.13
CA ASP A 132 -7.55 26.01 17.37
C ASP A 132 -6.14 25.45 17.12
N GLY A 133 -5.51 25.83 16.00
CA GLY A 133 -4.19 25.37 15.60
C GLY A 133 -4.13 23.96 15.02
N SER A 134 -5.26 23.28 14.91
CA SER A 134 -5.38 21.95 14.30
C SER A 134 -5.94 22.03 12.90
N THR A 135 -5.49 21.12 12.03
CA THR A 135 -6.02 20.94 10.67
C THR A 135 -6.92 19.72 10.65
N PHE A 136 -8.09 19.89 10.05
CA PHE A 136 -9.07 18.83 9.88
C PHE A 136 -9.36 18.61 8.42
N HIS A 137 -9.44 17.36 8.03
CA HIS A 137 -10.00 16.95 6.75
C HIS A 137 -11.42 16.47 6.95
N CYS A 138 -12.30 16.94 6.10
CA CYS A 138 -13.73 16.73 6.22
C CYS A 138 -14.30 16.04 4.98
N GLU A 139 -15.28 15.19 5.20
CA GLU A 139 -16.18 14.69 4.15
C GLU A 139 -17.63 14.94 4.58
N ALA A 140 -18.46 15.38 3.66
CA ALA A 140 -19.87 15.60 3.94
C ALA A 140 -20.76 15.20 2.76
N LEU A 141 -22.02 14.93 3.07
CA LEU A 141 -23.08 14.75 2.11
C LEU A 141 -24.20 15.73 2.44
N PHE A 142 -24.69 16.45 1.44
CA PHE A 142 -25.76 17.43 1.58
C PHE A 142 -27.02 16.96 0.85
N ASP A 143 -28.18 17.37 1.32
CA ASP A 143 -29.45 17.18 0.62
C ASP A 143 -29.73 18.28 -0.41
N ASP A 144 -30.92 18.23 -1.04
CA ASP A 144 -31.34 19.19 -2.07
C ASP A 144 -31.52 20.62 -1.52
N ALA A 145 -31.71 20.76 -0.20
CA ALA A 145 -31.78 22.03 0.51
C ALA A 145 -30.43 22.56 1.00
N SER A 146 -29.33 21.88 0.64
CA SER A 146 -27.97 22.18 1.12
C SER A 146 -27.80 21.99 2.63
N GLU A 147 -28.68 21.19 3.27
CA GLU A 147 -28.55 20.81 4.66
C GLU A 147 -27.70 19.55 4.79
N PRO A 148 -26.75 19.48 5.73
CA PRO A 148 -25.89 18.32 5.88
C PRO A 148 -26.72 17.09 6.30
N ILE A 149 -26.57 16.01 5.54
CA ILE A 149 -27.04 14.69 5.94
C ILE A 149 -26.08 14.12 6.97
N TYR A 150 -24.79 14.24 6.68
CA TYR A 150 -23.69 14.02 7.62
C TYR A 150 -22.50 14.92 7.28
N LYS A 151 -21.64 15.12 8.28
CA LYS A 151 -20.31 15.70 8.12
C LYS A 151 -19.35 14.97 9.04
N GLN A 152 -18.42 14.25 8.46
CA GLN A 152 -17.30 13.62 9.17
C GLN A 152 -16.10 14.57 9.16
N ARG A 153 -15.41 14.67 10.28
CA ARG A 153 -14.27 15.57 10.49
C ARG A 153 -13.18 14.82 11.23
N VAL A 154 -12.00 14.73 10.64
CA VAL A 154 -10.86 13.96 11.19
C VAL A 154 -9.65 14.88 11.31
N PRO A 155 -9.00 14.97 12.49
CA PRO A 155 -7.77 15.76 12.66
C PRO A 155 -6.63 15.06 11.91
N VAL A 156 -5.85 15.81 11.11
CA VAL A 156 -4.65 15.30 10.43
C VAL A 156 -3.40 15.88 11.09
N GLN A 157 -2.38 15.03 11.26
CA GLN A 157 -1.14 15.40 11.95
C GLN A 157 0.10 15.32 11.05
N PHE A 158 0.04 14.54 9.99
CA PHE A 158 1.20 14.25 9.15
C PHE A 158 0.92 14.50 7.67
N ALA A 159 1.95 14.98 6.97
CA ALA A 159 1.99 15.07 5.52
C ALA A 159 2.98 14.04 4.96
N ILE A 160 2.59 13.33 3.92
CA ILE A 160 3.37 12.32 3.20
C ILE A 160 3.70 12.87 1.82
N GLY A 161 4.99 13.02 1.52
CA GLY A 161 5.49 13.59 0.28
C GLY A 161 6.13 14.96 0.47
N SER A 162 7.12 15.26 -0.37
CA SER A 162 7.93 16.49 -0.27
C SER A 162 7.20 17.78 -0.65
N GLY A 163 6.02 17.68 -1.23
CA GLY A 163 5.30 18.82 -1.79
C GLY A 163 5.75 19.23 -3.19
N SER A 164 6.84 18.69 -3.73
CA SER A 164 7.30 19.03 -5.09
C SER A 164 6.33 18.58 -6.19
N LYS A 165 5.54 17.56 -5.93
CA LYS A 165 4.46 17.06 -6.80
C LYS A 165 3.10 17.13 -6.11
N GLY A 166 3.10 16.93 -4.81
CA GLY A 166 1.92 16.96 -3.97
C GLY A 166 2.21 16.41 -2.59
N LYS A 167 1.20 16.42 -1.75
CA LYS A 167 1.20 15.84 -0.42
C LYS A 167 -0.09 15.06 -0.19
N SER A 168 0.01 13.86 0.35
CA SER A 168 -1.08 13.18 1.01
C SER A 168 -1.01 13.43 2.50
N TYR A 169 -2.08 13.18 3.23
CA TYR A 169 -2.15 13.50 4.66
C TYR A 169 -2.57 12.28 5.45
N ALA A 170 -2.12 12.22 6.70
CA ALA A 170 -2.42 11.10 7.58
C ALA A 170 -2.70 11.56 9.01
N PHE A 171 -3.40 10.72 9.75
CA PHE A 171 -3.65 10.90 11.18
C PHE A 171 -3.29 9.62 11.94
N LEU A 172 -2.91 9.80 13.19
CA LEU A 172 -2.62 8.72 14.12
C LEU A 172 -3.85 8.48 15.01
N HIS A 173 -4.27 7.23 15.10
CA HIS A 173 -5.32 6.78 16.01
C HIS A 173 -4.90 5.47 16.64
N ASP A 174 -4.82 5.43 17.96
CA ASP A 174 -4.42 4.26 18.77
C ASP A 174 -3.16 3.53 18.26
N GLY A 175 -2.13 4.31 17.92
CA GLY A 175 -0.87 3.78 17.41
C GLY A 175 -0.90 3.34 15.94
N SER A 176 -2.03 3.45 15.25
CA SER A 176 -2.16 3.15 13.82
C SER A 176 -2.27 4.44 13.00
N LEU A 177 -1.62 4.47 11.85
CA LEU A 177 -1.72 5.59 10.91
C LEU A 177 -2.77 5.32 9.84
N PHE A 178 -3.62 6.30 9.59
CA PHE A 178 -4.64 6.26 8.54
C PHE A 178 -4.46 7.39 7.55
N LEU A 179 -4.65 7.07 6.27
CA LEU A 179 -4.53 8.01 5.17
C LEU A 179 -5.83 8.79 4.99
N SER A 180 -5.70 10.11 4.89
CA SER A 180 -6.84 10.96 4.51
C SER A 180 -7.22 10.77 3.04
N PRO A 181 -8.50 10.82 2.70
CA PRO A 181 -8.95 10.84 1.30
C PRO A 181 -8.57 12.12 0.55
N LEU A 182 -8.12 13.18 1.23
CA LEU A 182 -7.73 14.44 0.59
C LEU A 182 -6.23 14.53 0.42
N SER A 183 -5.80 15.01 -0.74
CA SER A 183 -4.40 15.32 -1.08
C SER A 183 -4.28 16.69 -1.76
N TRP A 184 -3.11 17.27 -1.64
CA TRP A 184 -2.72 18.49 -2.32
C TRP A 184 -1.89 18.16 -3.56
N SER A 185 -2.29 18.67 -4.72
CA SER A 185 -1.53 18.62 -5.97
C SER A 185 -0.77 19.94 -6.20
N ALA A 186 0.56 19.86 -6.24
CA ALA A 186 1.39 21.05 -6.50
C ALA A 186 1.31 21.51 -7.95
N GLU A 187 1.02 20.62 -8.89
CA GLU A 187 0.99 20.93 -10.32
C GLU A 187 -0.17 21.85 -10.69
N GLY A 188 -1.37 21.56 -10.16
CA GLY A 188 -2.53 22.41 -10.38
C GLY A 188 -2.78 23.41 -9.24
N ASN A 189 -1.96 23.39 -8.20
CA ASN A 189 -2.15 24.19 -6.99
C ASN A 189 -3.59 24.03 -6.43
N HIS A 190 -4.07 22.77 -6.32
CA HIS A 190 -5.43 22.46 -5.91
C HIS A 190 -5.50 21.23 -5.00
N TRP A 191 -6.58 21.13 -4.25
CA TRP A 191 -6.94 19.93 -3.51
C TRP A 191 -7.70 18.94 -4.40
N ASP A 192 -7.46 17.65 -4.19
CA ASP A 192 -8.07 16.55 -4.92
C ASP A 192 -8.16 15.31 -4.02
N LEU A 193 -8.80 14.25 -4.50
CA LEU A 193 -8.77 12.98 -3.81
C LEU A 193 -7.37 12.36 -3.85
N THR A 194 -6.97 11.81 -2.72
CA THR A 194 -5.74 11.03 -2.62
C THR A 194 -5.82 9.83 -3.57
N PRO A 195 -4.79 9.59 -4.38
CA PRO A 195 -4.77 8.50 -5.33
C PRO A 195 -5.17 7.15 -4.74
N GLY A 196 -6.08 6.46 -5.42
CA GLY A 196 -6.68 5.21 -4.97
C GLY A 196 -7.94 5.38 -4.11
N PHE A 197 -8.32 6.62 -3.76
CA PHE A 197 -9.66 6.90 -3.24
C PHE A 197 -10.60 7.23 -4.39
N ARG A 198 -11.82 6.75 -4.27
CA ARG A 198 -12.93 7.05 -5.20
C ARG A 198 -14.16 7.36 -4.36
N PRO A 199 -15.05 8.26 -4.82
CA PRO A 199 -16.27 8.60 -4.08
C PRO A 199 -17.14 7.37 -3.75
N GLU A 200 -17.08 6.35 -4.62
CA GLU A 200 -17.85 5.11 -4.51
C GLU A 200 -17.18 4.07 -3.61
N SER A 201 -15.88 4.24 -3.33
CA SER A 201 -15.14 3.28 -2.49
C SER A 201 -15.49 3.48 -1.01
N GLY A 202 -15.68 2.38 -0.28
CA GLY A 202 -15.93 2.39 1.16
C GLY A 202 -14.74 2.80 2.02
N ASN A 203 -13.54 2.96 1.44
CA ASN A 203 -12.28 3.20 2.18
C ASN A 203 -12.05 4.66 2.55
N ARG A 204 -12.99 5.36 3.07
CA ARG A 204 -12.99 6.81 3.36
C ARG A 204 -11.77 7.23 4.21
N PHE A 205 -11.87 7.27 5.53
CA PHE A 205 -10.75 7.53 6.44
C PHE A 205 -10.14 6.24 7.04
N GLU A 206 -10.43 5.08 6.47
CA GLU A 206 -10.04 3.77 7.02
C GLU A 206 -8.80 3.14 6.38
N ARG A 207 -8.25 3.77 5.32
CA ARG A 207 -7.08 3.23 4.65
C ARG A 207 -5.82 3.39 5.51
N ARG A 208 -5.25 2.28 5.95
CA ARG A 208 -4.02 2.29 6.77
C ARG A 208 -2.79 2.70 5.95
N VAL A 209 -1.90 3.44 6.60
CA VAL A 209 -0.54 3.68 6.14
C VAL A 209 0.36 2.62 6.76
N THR A 210 0.77 1.66 5.96
CA THR A 210 1.55 0.50 6.41
C THR A 210 3.05 0.79 6.50
N ALA A 211 3.79 -0.08 7.17
CA ALA A 211 5.26 -0.06 7.21
C ALA A 211 5.87 0.00 5.80
N ARG A 212 5.25 -0.68 4.82
CA ARG A 212 5.69 -0.62 3.42
C ARG A 212 5.64 0.79 2.83
N CYS A 213 4.58 1.55 3.09
CA CYS A 213 4.47 2.95 2.66
C CYS A 213 5.57 3.80 3.33
N LEU A 214 5.70 3.64 4.65
CA LEU A 214 6.63 4.42 5.46
C LEU A 214 8.09 4.09 5.16
N SER A 215 8.43 2.88 4.75
CA SER A 215 9.81 2.50 4.44
C SER A 215 10.44 3.34 3.32
N CYS A 216 9.62 3.95 2.46
CA CYS A 216 10.06 4.86 1.40
C CYS A 216 9.91 6.35 1.75
N HIS A 217 9.21 6.67 2.85
CA HIS A 217 8.91 8.06 3.21
C HIS A 217 9.50 8.49 4.56
N VAL A 218 9.81 7.54 5.45
CA VAL A 218 10.28 7.78 6.82
C VAL A 218 11.70 7.26 7.00
N GLY A 219 12.50 7.99 7.75
CA GLY A 219 13.87 7.59 8.10
C GLY A 219 13.88 6.38 9.01
N GLN A 220 13.16 6.46 10.14
CA GLN A 220 13.06 5.39 11.11
C GLN A 220 11.77 5.48 11.91
N VAL A 221 11.03 4.38 11.98
CA VAL A 221 9.82 4.25 12.80
C VAL A 221 10.17 3.84 14.23
N ASN A 222 9.32 4.23 15.17
CA ASN A 222 9.29 3.69 16.53
C ASN A 222 8.16 2.64 16.58
N ALA A 223 8.48 1.39 16.33
CA ALA A 223 7.49 0.31 16.34
C ALA A 223 7.05 -0.01 17.77
N ALA A 224 5.74 -0.02 18.03
CA ALA A 224 5.16 -0.29 19.34
C ALA A 224 5.11 -1.79 19.68
N SER A 225 5.10 -2.65 18.66
CA SER A 225 4.94 -4.09 18.82
C SER A 225 5.74 -4.85 17.74
N LYS A 226 5.62 -6.19 17.74
CA LYS A 226 6.12 -7.03 16.65
C LYS A 226 5.42 -6.72 15.30
N GLN A 227 4.28 -6.03 15.34
CA GLN A 227 3.57 -5.56 14.16
C GLN A 227 4.07 -4.16 13.80
N PHE A 228 4.70 -4.06 12.63
CA PHE A 228 5.34 -2.82 12.15
C PHE A 228 4.35 -1.75 11.69
N ASP A 229 3.06 -2.03 11.69
CA ASP A 229 2.00 -1.08 11.34
C ASP A 229 1.36 -0.40 12.56
N ARG A 230 1.92 -0.65 13.78
CA ARG A 230 1.60 0.07 15.00
C ARG A 230 2.84 0.79 15.53
N PHE A 231 2.65 2.04 15.92
CA PHE A 231 3.73 2.97 16.26
C PHE A 231 3.65 3.38 17.72
N GLY A 232 4.82 3.55 18.35
CA GLY A 232 4.95 4.05 19.71
C GLY A 232 4.72 5.57 19.80
N ASP A 233 5.02 6.13 20.94
CA ASP A 233 4.99 7.58 21.17
C ASP A 233 6.39 8.06 21.55
N PRO A 234 7.05 8.91 20.76
CA PRO A 234 6.65 9.41 19.44
C PRO A 234 6.68 8.30 18.36
N PRO A 235 5.86 8.42 17.29
CA PRO A 235 5.74 7.35 16.29
C PRO A 235 6.97 7.19 15.39
N PHE A 236 7.81 8.21 15.29
CA PHE A 236 9.01 8.23 14.46
C PHE A 236 10.23 8.67 15.24
N ILE A 237 11.33 7.93 15.07
CA ILE A 237 12.67 8.32 15.52
C ILE A 237 13.26 9.35 14.57
N GLU A 238 13.05 9.15 13.26
CA GLU A 238 13.39 10.09 12.20
C GLU A 238 12.25 10.15 11.19
N ALA A 239 11.55 11.29 11.14
CA ALA A 239 10.31 11.41 10.37
C ALA A 239 10.52 11.36 8.84
N SER A 240 11.52 12.04 8.29
CA SER A 240 11.83 12.01 6.85
C SER A 240 12.99 11.05 6.55
N ILE A 241 13.21 10.75 5.27
CA ILE A 241 14.37 9.96 4.85
C ILE A 241 15.65 10.71 5.22
N GLY A 242 16.46 10.11 6.10
CA GLY A 242 17.67 10.68 6.63
C GLY A 242 18.95 10.02 6.10
N CYS A 243 20.08 10.48 6.64
CA CYS A 243 21.42 10.02 6.24
C CYS A 243 21.58 8.50 6.38
N GLU A 244 21.09 7.96 7.48
CA GLU A 244 21.27 6.56 7.85
C GLU A 244 20.49 5.58 6.97
N ARG A 245 19.46 6.05 6.23
CA ARG A 245 18.76 5.20 5.23
C ARG A 245 19.68 4.82 4.05
N CYS A 246 20.71 5.63 3.79
CA CYS A 246 21.67 5.42 2.70
C CYS A 246 23.05 5.02 3.18
N HIS A 247 23.39 5.32 4.45
CA HIS A 247 24.72 5.11 5.00
C HIS A 247 24.79 4.04 6.09
N GLY A 248 23.64 3.63 6.64
CA GLY A 248 23.56 2.71 7.79
C GLY A 248 23.67 3.43 9.13
N PRO A 249 23.55 2.67 10.25
CA PRO A 249 23.55 3.21 11.60
C PRO A 249 24.82 3.99 11.93
N GLY A 250 24.66 5.21 12.48
CA GLY A 250 25.77 6.15 12.71
C GLY A 250 26.48 6.05 14.06
N GLU A 251 25.92 5.36 15.06
CA GLU A 251 26.42 5.34 16.43
C GLU A 251 27.91 4.93 16.52
N GLN A 252 28.25 3.80 15.93
CA GLN A 252 29.62 3.28 15.96
C GLN A 252 30.59 4.13 15.14
N HIS A 253 30.12 4.72 14.03
CA HIS A 253 30.90 5.66 13.23
C HIS A 253 31.26 6.89 14.06
N ILE A 254 30.30 7.51 14.73
CA ILE A 254 30.54 8.69 15.57
C ILE A 254 31.52 8.35 16.68
N ALA A 255 31.29 7.27 17.42
CA ALA A 255 32.17 6.84 18.50
C ALA A 255 33.61 6.58 18.01
N LEU A 256 33.76 5.96 16.83
CA LEU A 256 35.07 5.73 16.22
C LEU A 256 35.77 7.04 15.86
N ARG A 257 35.09 7.95 15.18
CA ARG A 257 35.66 9.22 14.71
C ARG A 257 35.96 10.21 15.83
N GLN A 258 35.23 10.15 16.92
CA GLN A 258 35.55 10.90 18.14
C GLN A 258 36.85 10.42 18.79
N LYS A 259 37.11 9.10 18.75
CA LYS A 259 38.33 8.48 19.31
C LYS A 259 39.52 8.59 18.35
N ASP A 260 39.33 8.32 17.07
CA ASP A 260 40.38 8.32 16.05
C ASP A 260 39.82 8.83 14.72
N LYS A 261 40.19 10.06 14.35
CA LYS A 261 39.76 10.69 13.08
C LYS A 261 40.33 10.01 11.84
N ALA A 262 41.45 9.29 11.97
CA ALA A 262 42.16 8.63 10.87
C ALA A 262 41.84 7.13 10.73
N ALA A 263 40.95 6.59 11.56
CA ALA A 263 40.59 5.18 11.52
C ALA A 263 40.17 4.75 10.10
N THR A 264 40.67 3.61 9.67
CA THR A 264 40.41 3.05 8.32
C THR A 264 39.24 2.09 8.29
N ASN A 265 38.97 1.40 9.42
CA ASN A 265 37.85 0.45 9.53
C ASN A 265 36.59 1.15 10.04
N ASP A 266 36.02 1.98 9.19
CA ASP A 266 34.82 2.73 9.53
C ASP A 266 33.55 1.88 9.26
N PRO A 267 32.69 1.68 10.26
CA PRO A 267 31.47 0.90 10.10
C PRO A 267 30.38 1.56 9.25
N ILE A 268 30.52 2.87 8.93
CA ILE A 268 29.58 3.55 8.06
C ILE A 268 29.81 3.17 6.59
N VAL A 269 28.74 2.95 5.85
CA VAL A 269 28.84 2.60 4.43
C VAL A 269 28.80 3.85 3.57
N ASN A 270 29.78 4.00 2.66
CA ASN A 270 29.67 4.94 1.57
C ASN A 270 29.21 4.18 0.31
N PRO A 271 27.98 4.40 -0.17
CA PRO A 271 27.44 3.68 -1.33
C PRO A 271 28.28 3.80 -2.61
N LYS A 272 29.09 4.86 -2.75
CA LYS A 272 30.00 5.03 -3.89
C LYS A 272 31.04 3.92 -3.98
N HIS A 273 31.42 3.30 -2.87
CA HIS A 273 32.43 2.25 -2.81
C HIS A 273 31.84 0.84 -2.93
N LEU A 274 30.53 0.72 -2.94
CA LEU A 274 29.86 -0.56 -3.15
C LEU A 274 29.98 -1.01 -4.62
N ASP A 275 29.91 -2.32 -4.84
CA ASP A 275 29.68 -2.85 -6.18
C ASP A 275 28.36 -2.31 -6.79
N ALA A 276 28.19 -2.50 -8.09
CA ALA A 276 27.07 -1.91 -8.81
C ALA A 276 25.70 -2.33 -8.23
N GLU A 277 25.53 -3.60 -7.91
CA GLU A 277 24.25 -4.15 -7.47
C GLU A 277 23.86 -3.63 -6.07
N ARG A 278 24.78 -3.68 -5.11
CA ARG A 278 24.56 -3.17 -3.75
C ARG A 278 24.43 -1.65 -3.70
N ARG A 279 25.17 -0.95 -4.56
CA ARG A 279 25.04 0.51 -4.71
C ARG A 279 23.63 0.89 -5.19
N GLU A 280 23.15 0.21 -6.23
CA GLU A 280 21.81 0.46 -6.77
C GLU A 280 20.72 0.04 -5.80
N ALA A 281 20.93 -1.01 -5.00
CA ALA A 281 19.97 -1.46 -3.99
C ALA A 281 19.61 -0.36 -2.98
N VAL A 282 20.55 0.54 -2.65
CA VAL A 282 20.30 1.71 -1.79
C VAL A 282 19.23 2.63 -2.38
N CYS A 283 19.18 2.78 -3.70
CA CYS A 283 18.14 3.57 -4.37
C CYS A 283 16.87 2.74 -4.59
N ASN A 284 17.05 1.47 -4.96
CA ASN A 284 15.98 0.57 -5.33
C ASN A 284 15.04 0.26 -4.16
N GLN A 285 15.51 0.31 -2.90
CA GLN A 285 14.66 0.10 -1.72
C GLN A 285 13.40 0.98 -1.71
N CYS A 286 13.47 2.17 -2.35
CA CYS A 286 12.37 3.13 -2.44
C CYS A 286 11.92 3.42 -3.88
N HIS A 287 12.84 3.38 -4.86
CA HIS A 287 12.56 3.76 -6.25
C HIS A 287 12.24 2.60 -7.19
N LEU A 288 12.35 1.36 -6.72
CA LEU A 288 11.78 0.18 -7.37
C LEU A 288 10.38 -0.04 -6.83
N SER A 289 9.39 0.07 -7.69
CA SER A 289 8.01 -0.29 -7.35
C SER A 289 7.69 -1.57 -8.10
N GLY A 290 7.87 -2.71 -7.44
CA GLY A 290 7.52 -4.00 -7.99
C GLY A 290 6.01 -4.12 -8.21
N ALA A 291 5.59 -4.95 -9.15
CA ALA A 291 4.19 -5.29 -9.33
C ALA A 291 3.69 -6.12 -8.14
N GLU A 292 4.55 -7.02 -7.65
CA GLU A 292 4.29 -7.84 -6.46
C GLU A 292 5.57 -7.96 -5.63
N GLU A 293 5.41 -7.94 -4.32
CA GLU A 293 6.52 -8.08 -3.38
C GLU A 293 6.14 -9.00 -2.22
N VAL A 294 7.07 -9.85 -1.82
CA VAL A 294 6.93 -10.74 -0.66
C VAL A 294 8.18 -10.63 0.20
N LEU A 295 8.01 -10.17 1.44
CA LEU A 295 9.09 -10.15 2.43
C LEU A 295 9.59 -11.58 2.70
N ARG A 296 10.89 -11.75 2.84
CA ARG A 296 11.47 -13.02 3.29
C ARG A 296 11.05 -13.31 4.73
N HIS A 297 11.07 -14.58 5.08
CA HIS A 297 10.76 -14.99 6.45
C HIS A 297 11.66 -14.25 7.46
N GLY A 298 11.03 -13.68 8.50
CA GLY A 298 11.72 -12.93 9.55
C GLY A 298 12.26 -11.56 9.15
N ARG A 299 11.93 -11.05 7.94
CA ARG A 299 12.29 -9.71 7.49
C ARG A 299 11.13 -8.74 7.55
N THR A 300 11.49 -7.45 7.68
CA THR A 300 10.58 -6.32 7.66
C THR A 300 10.99 -5.31 6.59
N ASP A 301 10.12 -4.37 6.28
CA ASP A 301 10.41 -3.30 5.31
C ASP A 301 11.52 -2.34 5.78
N PHE A 302 11.83 -2.33 7.07
CA PHE A 302 12.89 -1.49 7.66
C PHE A 302 14.22 -2.21 7.89
N ASP A 303 14.36 -3.48 7.49
CA ASP A 303 15.60 -4.26 7.70
C ASP A 303 16.68 -4.03 6.65
N PHE A 304 16.35 -3.36 5.54
CA PHE A 304 17.37 -3.05 4.54
C PHE A 304 18.47 -2.17 5.13
N ARG A 305 19.70 -2.56 4.87
CA ARG A 305 20.92 -1.78 5.19
C ARG A 305 21.78 -1.63 3.95
N PRO A 306 22.47 -0.47 3.77
CA PRO A 306 23.42 -0.28 2.68
C PRO A 306 24.50 -1.38 2.71
N GLY A 307 24.80 -1.96 1.56
CA GLY A 307 25.64 -3.15 1.44
C GLY A 307 24.88 -4.46 1.29
N MET A 308 23.56 -4.45 1.55
CA MET A 308 22.66 -5.56 1.20
C MET A 308 22.12 -5.40 -0.23
N THR A 309 21.63 -6.52 -0.79
CA THR A 309 20.76 -6.54 -1.96
C THR A 309 19.29 -6.56 -1.52
N LEU A 310 18.35 -6.15 -2.38
CA LEU A 310 16.93 -6.21 -2.03
C LEU A 310 16.43 -7.64 -1.86
N SER A 311 17.00 -8.58 -2.62
CA SER A 311 16.68 -10.00 -2.54
C SER A 311 16.96 -10.61 -1.16
N GLU A 312 17.81 -9.99 -0.32
CA GLU A 312 18.02 -10.39 1.08
C GLU A 312 16.88 -9.98 2.01
N ILE A 313 16.00 -9.08 1.55
CA ILE A 313 14.87 -8.56 2.32
C ILE A 313 13.55 -9.08 1.76
N ARG A 314 13.39 -9.06 0.44
CA ARG A 314 12.13 -9.40 -0.24
C ARG A 314 12.37 -10.00 -1.62
N THR A 315 11.45 -10.83 -2.04
CA THR A 315 11.31 -11.26 -3.44
C THR A 315 10.44 -10.25 -4.15
N THR A 316 10.94 -9.67 -5.23
CA THR A 316 10.23 -8.65 -6.02
C THR A 316 9.96 -9.17 -7.42
N TYR A 317 8.74 -9.01 -7.89
CA TYR A 317 8.32 -9.32 -9.25
C TYR A 317 7.94 -8.04 -9.97
N LEU A 318 8.35 -7.93 -11.24
CA LEU A 318 8.02 -6.85 -12.14
C LEU A 318 6.94 -7.29 -13.12
N ASP A 319 6.15 -6.36 -13.58
CA ASP A 319 5.21 -6.58 -14.66
C ASP A 319 5.75 -5.85 -15.90
N PRO A 320 6.29 -6.56 -16.89
CA PRO A 320 6.83 -5.96 -18.10
C PRO A 320 5.74 -5.48 -19.08
N SER A 321 4.47 -5.73 -18.77
CA SER A 321 3.36 -5.30 -19.62
C SER A 321 3.34 -3.78 -19.78
N PRO A 322 3.20 -3.26 -21.01
CA PRO A 322 3.18 -1.83 -21.24
C PRO A 322 1.86 -1.16 -20.85
N THR A 323 0.82 -1.94 -20.64
CA THR A 323 -0.52 -1.46 -20.28
C THR A 323 -1.06 -2.18 -19.05
N ASN A 324 -1.94 -1.50 -18.32
CA ASN A 324 -2.80 -2.09 -17.31
C ASN A 324 -3.90 -2.95 -17.96
N SER A 325 -4.62 -3.73 -17.17
CA SER A 325 -5.74 -4.56 -17.63
C SER A 325 -6.87 -3.78 -18.32
N ASP A 326 -7.04 -2.50 -17.96
CA ASP A 326 -8.01 -1.58 -18.56
C ASP A 326 -7.51 -0.90 -19.85
N GLY A 327 -6.33 -1.31 -20.38
CA GLY A 327 -5.71 -0.75 -21.57
C GLY A 327 -5.00 0.58 -21.37
N THR A 328 -5.02 1.15 -20.17
CA THR A 328 -4.27 2.38 -19.88
C THR A 328 -2.77 2.12 -19.84
N PRO A 329 -1.91 3.11 -20.18
CA PRO A 329 -0.47 2.95 -20.06
C PRO A 329 -0.05 2.60 -18.63
N ARG A 330 0.73 1.54 -18.47
CA ARG A 330 1.29 1.18 -17.17
C ARG A 330 2.46 2.09 -16.82
N SER A 331 2.46 2.52 -15.61
CA SER A 331 3.56 3.32 -15.07
C SER A 331 4.64 2.41 -14.49
N ALA A 332 5.79 2.35 -15.14
CA ALA A 332 6.97 1.68 -14.64
C ALA A 332 7.80 2.59 -13.73
N SER A 333 8.46 2.00 -12.74
CA SER A 333 9.39 2.71 -11.87
C SER A 333 10.63 3.21 -12.63
N GLN A 334 11.34 4.18 -12.04
CA GLN A 334 12.60 4.68 -12.61
C GLN A 334 13.62 3.55 -12.83
N VAL A 335 13.64 2.59 -11.89
CA VAL A 335 14.56 1.44 -11.90
C VAL A 335 14.27 0.52 -13.08
N GLU A 336 12.99 0.16 -13.28
CA GLU A 336 12.55 -0.68 -14.41
C GLU A 336 12.94 -0.02 -15.75
N GLN A 337 12.58 1.25 -15.91
CA GLN A 337 12.87 2.00 -17.12
C GLN A 337 14.36 2.12 -17.38
N MET A 338 15.17 2.45 -16.36
CA MET A 338 16.62 2.55 -16.50
C MET A 338 17.23 1.20 -16.90
N ARG A 339 16.87 0.12 -16.23
CA ARG A 339 17.36 -1.24 -16.53
C ARG A 339 16.98 -1.70 -17.95
N ALA A 340 15.83 -1.29 -18.45
CA ALA A 340 15.41 -1.54 -19.83
C ALA A 340 16.20 -0.72 -20.85
N SER A 341 16.84 0.39 -20.46
CA SER A 341 17.58 1.27 -21.36
C SER A 341 18.82 0.57 -21.96
N ARG A 342 19.14 0.91 -23.21
CA ARG A 342 20.39 0.44 -23.84
C ARG A 342 21.63 0.95 -23.13
N CYS A 343 21.57 2.17 -22.58
CA CYS A 343 22.67 2.77 -21.83
C CYS A 343 23.04 1.88 -20.64
N TYR A 344 22.06 1.47 -19.82
CA TYR A 344 22.30 0.59 -18.70
C TYR A 344 22.84 -0.77 -19.12
N ARG A 345 22.15 -1.45 -20.06
CA ARG A 345 22.50 -2.82 -20.49
C ARG A 345 23.89 -2.92 -21.13
N LEU A 346 24.35 -1.87 -21.81
CA LEU A 346 25.65 -1.85 -22.49
C LEU A 346 26.77 -1.19 -21.66
N SER A 347 26.46 -0.69 -20.48
CA SER A 347 27.44 -0.03 -19.60
C SER A 347 28.22 -0.99 -18.72
N GLU A 348 27.86 -2.28 -18.68
CA GLU A 348 28.51 -3.31 -17.84
C GLU A 348 28.60 -2.88 -16.36
N GLY A 349 27.52 -2.32 -15.82
CA GLY A 349 27.43 -1.85 -14.43
C GLY A 349 28.08 -0.47 -14.17
N LYS A 350 28.60 0.22 -15.19
CA LYS A 350 29.18 1.57 -15.04
C LYS A 350 28.09 2.63 -14.87
N LEU A 351 26.94 2.49 -15.54
CA LEU A 351 25.80 3.38 -15.37
C LEU A 351 24.99 2.95 -14.16
N GLY A 352 24.63 3.89 -13.32
CA GLY A 352 23.73 3.73 -12.19
C GLY A 352 23.14 5.06 -11.79
N CYS A 353 22.30 5.07 -10.74
CA CYS A 353 21.59 6.27 -10.29
C CYS A 353 22.52 7.45 -10.01
N ILE A 354 23.61 7.22 -9.28
CA ILE A 354 24.57 8.27 -8.91
C ILE A 354 25.48 8.73 -10.07
N THR A 355 25.43 8.08 -11.22
CA THR A 355 26.12 8.57 -12.43
C THR A 355 25.49 9.88 -12.92
N CYS A 356 24.18 10.00 -12.79
CA CYS A 356 23.42 11.17 -13.23
C CYS A 356 22.93 12.05 -12.07
N HIS A 357 22.63 11.47 -10.89
CA HIS A 357 22.06 12.16 -9.75
C HIS A 357 23.10 12.42 -8.65
N ASP A 358 23.03 13.62 -8.04
CA ASP A 358 23.64 13.86 -6.73
C ASP A 358 22.66 13.38 -5.63
N ALA A 359 23.10 12.44 -4.80
CA ALA A 359 22.28 11.89 -3.73
C ALA A 359 21.99 12.92 -2.61
N HIS A 360 22.86 13.91 -2.44
CA HIS A 360 22.79 14.92 -1.39
C HIS A 360 22.20 16.26 -1.86
N GLY A 361 21.87 16.41 -3.16
CA GLY A 361 21.33 17.66 -3.67
C GLY A 361 20.65 17.51 -5.03
N SER A 362 20.16 18.62 -5.51
CA SER A 362 19.60 18.74 -6.87
C SER A 362 20.13 20.04 -7.50
N PRO A 363 20.39 20.05 -8.81
CA PRO A 363 20.76 21.30 -9.48
C PRO A 363 19.62 22.32 -9.36
N ALA A 364 19.97 23.60 -9.29
CA ALA A 364 19.00 24.68 -9.37
C ALA A 364 18.18 24.55 -10.68
N PRO A 365 16.91 24.97 -10.72
CA PRO A 365 16.09 24.85 -11.92
C PRO A 365 16.73 25.44 -13.18
N ALA A 366 17.40 26.58 -13.06
CA ALA A 366 18.10 27.25 -14.18
C ALA A 366 19.34 26.49 -14.67
N GLU A 367 19.96 25.67 -13.82
CA GLU A 367 21.20 24.94 -14.14
C GLU A 367 20.91 23.48 -14.57
N ARG A 368 19.67 23.03 -14.45
CA ARG A 368 19.29 21.62 -14.61
C ARG A 368 19.70 21.04 -15.97
N ASP A 369 19.42 21.76 -17.06
CA ASP A 369 19.68 21.26 -18.40
C ASP A 369 21.19 21.13 -18.66
N ALA A 370 21.96 22.13 -18.26
CA ALA A 370 23.42 22.11 -18.36
C ALA A 370 24.05 21.00 -17.50
N PHE A 371 23.56 20.84 -16.27
CA PHE A 371 24.02 19.81 -15.35
C PHE A 371 23.84 18.40 -15.92
N TYR A 372 22.64 18.05 -16.38
CA TYR A 372 22.37 16.71 -16.91
C TYR A 372 23.03 16.51 -18.29
N ARG A 373 23.14 17.54 -19.13
CA ARG A 373 23.90 17.47 -20.37
C ARG A 373 25.35 17.08 -20.09
N ALA A 374 26.01 17.73 -19.13
CA ALA A 374 27.37 17.38 -18.76
C ALA A 374 27.50 15.90 -18.33
N LYS A 375 26.47 15.36 -17.60
CA LYS A 375 26.44 13.92 -17.25
C LYS A 375 26.32 13.01 -18.47
N CYS A 376 25.51 13.36 -19.45
CA CYS A 376 25.41 12.59 -20.70
C CYS A 376 26.74 12.65 -21.51
N GLN A 377 27.40 13.80 -21.55
CA GLN A 377 28.65 14.01 -22.27
C GLN A 377 29.84 13.24 -21.69
N THR A 378 29.79 12.76 -20.44
CA THR A 378 30.84 11.87 -19.92
C THR A 378 31.00 10.58 -20.74
N CYS A 379 29.93 10.12 -21.41
CA CYS A 379 29.94 8.95 -22.27
C CYS A 379 29.73 9.30 -23.76
N HIS A 380 29.12 10.44 -24.06
CA HIS A 380 28.72 10.86 -25.40
C HIS A 380 29.51 12.07 -25.94
N ALA A 381 30.70 12.38 -25.42
CA ALA A 381 31.52 13.52 -25.85
C ALA A 381 31.80 13.50 -27.36
N ASP A 382 32.21 12.34 -27.89
CA ASP A 382 32.63 12.18 -29.28
C ASP A 382 31.50 11.83 -30.25
N LYS A 383 30.32 11.48 -29.72
CA LYS A 383 29.15 11.06 -30.49
C LYS A 383 27.95 11.92 -30.14
N GLY A 384 28.13 13.23 -30.31
CA GLY A 384 27.11 14.21 -29.99
C GLY A 384 25.79 14.01 -30.74
N CYS A 385 24.78 14.78 -30.37
CA CYS A 385 23.51 14.82 -31.04
C CYS A 385 23.68 15.22 -32.53
N ILE A 386 23.02 14.46 -33.42
CA ILE A 386 23.06 14.75 -34.88
C ILE A 386 22.12 15.89 -35.29
N LEU A 387 21.26 16.36 -34.37
CA LEU A 387 20.39 17.50 -34.67
C LEU A 387 21.20 18.78 -34.82
N PRO A 388 20.81 19.67 -35.77
CA PRO A 388 21.36 21.01 -35.91
C PRO A 388 21.28 21.79 -34.58
N GLU A 389 22.25 22.71 -34.41
CA GLU A 389 22.38 23.47 -33.17
C GLU A 389 21.13 24.31 -32.84
N ASP A 390 20.55 24.94 -33.84
CA ASP A 390 19.32 25.73 -33.72
C ASP A 390 18.15 24.91 -33.17
N GLN A 391 17.99 23.66 -33.63
CA GLN A 391 16.95 22.75 -33.13
C GLN A 391 17.24 22.28 -31.70
N ARG A 392 18.50 22.13 -31.32
CA ARG A 392 18.89 21.79 -29.95
C ARG A 392 18.65 22.97 -29.00
N LEU A 393 19.01 24.17 -29.41
CA LEU A 393 18.83 25.41 -28.65
C LEU A 393 17.33 25.72 -28.40
N ALA A 394 16.46 25.37 -29.35
CA ALA A 394 14.98 25.45 -29.15
C ALA A 394 14.47 24.59 -27.98
N LYS A 395 15.28 23.66 -27.48
CA LYS A 395 15.04 22.82 -26.29
C LYS A 395 16.07 23.06 -25.19
N ASN A 396 16.67 24.26 -25.11
CA ASN A 396 17.73 24.63 -24.17
C ASN A 396 18.97 23.72 -24.29
N ASP A 397 19.20 23.12 -25.44
CA ASP A 397 20.23 22.10 -25.69
C ASP A 397 20.18 20.98 -24.62
N SER A 398 18.98 20.64 -24.15
CA SER A 398 18.74 19.66 -23.11
C SER A 398 18.62 18.26 -23.68
N CYS A 399 19.58 17.39 -23.34
CA CYS A 399 19.49 15.96 -23.71
C CYS A 399 18.24 15.30 -23.08
N VAL A 400 17.92 15.70 -21.87
CA VAL A 400 16.77 15.14 -21.11
C VAL A 400 15.45 15.50 -21.77
N ALA A 401 15.28 16.74 -22.26
CA ALA A 401 14.03 17.19 -22.87
C ALA A 401 13.61 16.34 -24.08
N CYS A 402 14.59 15.76 -24.79
CA CYS A 402 14.34 14.92 -25.97
C CYS A 402 14.41 13.42 -25.68
N HIS A 403 15.43 12.97 -24.91
CA HIS A 403 15.70 11.54 -24.71
C HIS A 403 15.05 10.95 -23.44
N MET A 404 14.54 11.80 -22.55
CA MET A 404 13.85 11.44 -21.32
C MET A 404 12.56 12.27 -21.15
N PRO A 405 11.63 12.21 -22.13
CA PRO A 405 10.45 13.05 -22.12
C PRO A 405 9.63 12.82 -20.84
N THR A 406 8.91 13.86 -20.42
CA THR A 406 7.92 13.75 -19.36
C THR A 406 6.62 13.21 -19.93
N THR A 407 5.97 12.32 -19.18
CA THR A 407 4.60 11.89 -19.48
C THR A 407 3.65 12.91 -18.87
N ASP A 408 2.88 13.59 -19.74
CA ASP A 408 1.83 14.51 -19.30
C ASP A 408 0.56 13.73 -18.91
N GLY A 409 -0.12 14.18 -17.88
CA GLY A 409 -1.52 13.89 -17.67
C GLY A 409 -1.88 12.85 -16.61
N VAL A 410 -0.95 12.19 -15.91
CA VAL A 410 -1.32 11.30 -14.80
C VAL A 410 -0.50 11.63 -13.56
N ALA A 411 -1.12 12.37 -12.65
CA ALA A 411 -0.60 12.55 -11.29
C ALA A 411 -0.78 11.25 -10.48
N GLN A 412 -0.10 10.17 -10.91
CA GLN A 412 -0.06 8.96 -10.11
C GLN A 412 1.11 9.06 -9.13
N PRO A 413 0.90 8.80 -7.83
CA PRO A 413 1.98 8.68 -6.88
C PRO A 413 2.87 7.50 -7.26
N HIS A 414 4.16 7.62 -6.92
CA HIS A 414 5.19 6.58 -7.17
C HIS A 414 5.55 6.34 -8.64
N VAL A 415 5.09 7.19 -9.55
CA VAL A 415 5.36 7.09 -10.98
C VAL A 415 6.44 8.08 -11.40
N SER A 416 7.37 7.61 -12.23
CA SER A 416 8.33 8.48 -12.88
C SER A 416 7.65 9.30 -13.97
N ARG A 417 7.58 10.62 -13.79
CA ARG A 417 7.10 11.51 -14.85
C ARG A 417 8.14 11.71 -15.96
N THR A 418 9.42 11.59 -15.63
CA THR A 418 10.51 11.64 -16.59
C THR A 418 10.87 10.22 -17.00
N SER A 419 10.84 9.92 -18.29
CA SER A 419 11.18 8.59 -18.80
C SER A 419 12.67 8.30 -18.58
N HIS A 420 12.96 7.25 -17.83
CA HIS A 420 14.33 6.75 -17.62
C HIS A 420 14.72 5.67 -18.64
N SER A 421 13.88 5.42 -19.65
CA SER A 421 14.20 4.48 -20.74
C SER A 421 15.29 5.00 -21.68
N ILE A 422 15.57 6.29 -21.66
CA ILE A 422 16.65 6.98 -22.41
C ILE A 422 16.61 6.55 -23.88
N SER A 423 15.50 6.82 -24.54
CA SER A 423 15.26 6.40 -25.92
C SER A 423 16.07 7.21 -26.92
N ARG A 424 16.64 6.55 -27.92
CA ARG A 424 17.36 7.23 -29.02
C ARG A 424 16.40 8.09 -29.84
N THR A 425 15.24 7.58 -30.14
CA THR A 425 14.12 8.29 -30.75
C THR A 425 12.97 8.26 -29.76
N PRO A 426 12.45 9.40 -29.31
CA PRO A 426 11.26 9.45 -28.49
C PRO A 426 10.07 9.07 -29.38
N GLU A 427 9.77 7.79 -29.42
CA GLU A 427 8.56 7.29 -30.06
C GLU A 427 7.38 7.40 -29.08
N ALA A 428 6.21 7.74 -29.61
CA ALA A 428 4.99 7.63 -28.85
C ALA A 428 4.85 6.18 -28.36
N PHE A 429 4.61 6.01 -27.07
CA PHE A 429 4.38 4.70 -26.48
C PHE A 429 3.20 4.03 -27.20
N THR A 430 3.47 2.92 -27.89
CA THR A 430 2.43 2.12 -28.52
C THR A 430 2.12 0.94 -27.60
N PRO A 431 0.93 0.86 -27.01
CA PRO A 431 0.53 -0.28 -26.19
C PRO A 431 0.57 -1.56 -27.02
N ARG A 432 1.30 -2.54 -26.58
CA ARG A 432 1.19 -3.91 -27.12
C ARG A 432 0.37 -4.69 -26.12
N GLY A 433 -0.84 -5.03 -26.50
CA GLY A 433 -1.68 -5.94 -25.72
C GLY A 433 -0.93 -7.25 -25.51
N GLY A 434 -0.89 -7.74 -24.29
CA GLY A 434 -0.25 -9.01 -23.93
C GLY A 434 -0.81 -9.50 -22.60
N ARG A 435 -0.72 -10.81 -22.37
CA ARG A 435 -1.09 -11.44 -21.11
C ARG A 435 -0.11 -10.96 -20.04
N ARG A 436 -0.61 -10.55 -18.87
CA ARG A 436 0.22 -10.13 -17.74
C ARG A 436 1.13 -11.27 -17.31
N GLN A 437 2.44 -11.09 -17.41
CA GLN A 437 3.46 -12.05 -17.03
C GLN A 437 4.42 -11.37 -16.03
N LEU A 438 4.54 -11.91 -14.83
CA LEU A 438 5.46 -11.39 -13.83
C LEU A 438 6.87 -11.93 -14.04
N GLU A 439 7.84 -11.04 -14.04
CA GLU A 439 9.27 -11.35 -14.11
C GLU A 439 9.94 -11.13 -12.76
N LEU A 440 10.78 -12.07 -12.35
CA LEU A 440 11.57 -11.93 -11.13
C LEU A 440 12.60 -10.81 -11.30
N PHE A 441 12.62 -9.85 -10.36
CA PHE A 441 13.68 -8.87 -10.28
C PHE A 441 14.94 -9.50 -9.69
N VAL A 442 16.04 -9.44 -10.44
CA VAL A 442 17.34 -9.98 -10.03
C VAL A 442 18.30 -8.82 -9.79
N ASP A 443 18.95 -8.81 -8.63
CA ASP A 443 19.86 -7.76 -8.16
C ASP A 443 21.23 -8.31 -7.69
N GLY A 444 21.65 -9.44 -8.25
CA GLY A 444 22.92 -10.07 -7.91
C GLY A 444 22.94 -10.78 -6.55
N GLY A 445 21.92 -10.65 -5.74
CA GLY A 445 21.76 -11.36 -4.47
C GLY A 445 21.27 -12.80 -4.66
N ALA A 446 21.59 -13.66 -3.70
CA ALA A 446 21.07 -15.02 -3.69
C ALA A 446 19.60 -15.04 -3.29
N LEU A 447 18.78 -15.68 -4.11
CA LEU A 447 17.40 -16.05 -3.81
C LEU A 447 17.31 -17.56 -3.64
N PRO A 448 17.31 -18.09 -2.42
CA PRO A 448 17.15 -19.52 -2.18
C PRO A 448 15.85 -20.05 -2.80
N ALA A 449 15.90 -21.28 -3.32
CA ALA A 449 14.73 -21.90 -3.95
C ALA A 449 13.51 -21.96 -3.01
N VAL A 450 13.75 -22.15 -1.70
CA VAL A 450 12.70 -22.15 -0.67
C VAL A 450 12.00 -20.78 -0.54
N ASP A 451 12.75 -19.66 -0.63
CA ASP A 451 12.16 -18.32 -0.59
C ASP A 451 11.34 -18.00 -1.85
N LEU A 452 11.80 -18.48 -3.01
CA LEU A 452 11.04 -18.37 -4.27
C LEU A 452 9.76 -19.19 -4.22
N GLN A 453 9.83 -20.44 -3.73
CA GLN A 453 8.66 -21.29 -3.56
C GLN A 453 7.66 -20.64 -2.60
N ARG A 454 8.13 -20.12 -1.48
CA ARG A 454 7.35 -19.40 -0.49
C ARG A 454 6.67 -18.17 -1.11
N ALA A 455 7.41 -17.35 -1.82
CA ALA A 455 6.88 -16.17 -2.48
C ALA A 455 5.79 -16.51 -3.50
N ARG A 456 5.99 -17.54 -4.32
CA ARG A 456 5.00 -18.04 -5.28
C ARG A 456 3.73 -18.52 -4.59
N GLY A 457 3.86 -19.27 -3.51
CA GLY A 457 2.71 -19.75 -2.74
C GLY A 457 1.91 -18.60 -2.12
N ILE A 458 2.58 -17.59 -1.53
CA ILE A 458 1.93 -16.41 -0.96
C ILE A 458 1.23 -15.59 -2.05
N LEU A 459 1.86 -15.36 -3.19
CA LEU A 459 1.24 -14.65 -4.32
C LEU A 459 0.07 -15.45 -4.90
N GLY A 460 0.24 -16.75 -5.07
CA GLY A 460 -0.83 -17.65 -5.50
C GLY A 460 -2.05 -17.57 -4.60
N SER A 461 -1.85 -17.52 -3.27
CA SER A 461 -2.96 -17.38 -2.31
C SER A 461 -3.72 -16.05 -2.45
N ARG A 462 -3.00 -14.93 -2.66
CA ARG A 462 -3.61 -13.61 -2.88
C ARG A 462 -4.44 -13.58 -4.17
N THR A 463 -3.88 -14.15 -5.23
CA THR A 463 -4.55 -14.23 -6.53
C THR A 463 -5.77 -15.14 -6.46
N ALA A 464 -5.64 -16.30 -5.81
CA ALA A 464 -6.75 -17.24 -5.60
C ALA A 464 -7.92 -16.58 -4.84
N GLU A 465 -7.62 -15.80 -3.80
CA GLU A 465 -8.63 -15.05 -3.04
C GLU A 465 -9.33 -14.01 -3.92
N SER A 466 -8.57 -13.19 -4.63
CA SER A 466 -9.12 -12.11 -5.46
C SER A 466 -9.99 -12.62 -6.60
N GLN A 467 -9.65 -13.80 -7.16
CA GLN A 467 -10.36 -14.41 -8.29
C GLN A 467 -11.33 -15.51 -7.88
N ARG A 468 -11.33 -15.90 -6.60
CA ARG A 468 -12.05 -17.06 -6.07
C ARG A 468 -11.69 -18.35 -6.83
N ASP A 469 -10.39 -18.51 -7.13
CA ASP A 469 -9.85 -19.63 -7.90
C ASP A 469 -9.43 -20.76 -6.95
N GLU A 470 -10.25 -21.81 -6.90
CA GLU A 470 -10.04 -22.97 -6.03
C GLU A 470 -8.82 -23.81 -6.47
N GLU A 471 -8.55 -23.92 -7.78
CA GLU A 471 -7.42 -24.68 -8.29
C GLU A 471 -6.10 -24.00 -7.92
N LEU A 472 -6.04 -22.68 -8.09
CA LEU A 472 -4.87 -21.89 -7.68
C LEU A 472 -4.69 -21.92 -6.14
N ALA A 473 -5.78 -21.91 -5.37
CA ALA A 473 -5.72 -22.06 -3.92
C ALA A 473 -5.11 -23.41 -3.51
N ALA A 474 -5.53 -24.51 -4.14
CA ALA A 474 -4.97 -25.84 -3.87
C ALA A 474 -3.48 -25.93 -4.23
N ARG A 475 -3.07 -25.36 -5.37
CA ARG A 475 -1.64 -25.28 -5.76
C ARG A 475 -0.83 -24.44 -4.78
N ALA A 476 -1.35 -23.31 -4.30
CA ALA A 476 -0.67 -22.46 -3.33
C ALA A 476 -0.46 -23.21 -2.00
N ILE A 477 -1.44 -23.97 -1.52
CA ILE A 477 -1.29 -24.84 -0.34
C ILE A 477 -0.15 -25.84 -0.54
N THR A 478 -0.12 -26.54 -1.67
CA THR A 478 0.96 -27.53 -1.97
C THR A 478 2.36 -26.90 -1.91
N LEU A 479 2.50 -25.65 -2.34
CA LEU A 479 3.77 -24.92 -2.26
C LEU A 479 4.14 -24.52 -0.83
N LEU A 480 3.16 -24.16 0.00
CA LEU A 480 3.38 -23.54 1.31
C LEU A 480 3.42 -24.55 2.47
N GLU A 481 2.68 -25.66 2.42
CA GLU A 481 2.64 -26.63 3.52
C GLU A 481 4.03 -27.14 3.94
N PRO A 482 4.95 -27.54 3.03
CA PRO A 482 6.29 -27.97 3.43
C PRO A 482 7.09 -26.85 4.11
N ILE A 483 6.83 -25.60 3.72
CA ILE A 483 7.52 -24.43 4.27
C ILE A 483 7.02 -24.10 5.66
N ALA A 484 5.68 -24.07 5.84
CA ALA A 484 5.06 -23.85 7.14
C ALA A 484 5.43 -24.97 8.15
N ALA A 485 5.49 -26.22 7.70
CA ALA A 485 5.91 -27.34 8.53
C ALA A 485 7.38 -27.23 8.98
N ALA A 486 8.26 -26.74 8.09
CA ALA A 486 9.68 -26.52 8.42
C ALA A 486 9.92 -25.27 9.28
N ASN A 487 9.02 -24.27 9.21
CA ASN A 487 9.10 -22.99 9.93
C ASN A 487 7.75 -22.63 10.57
N PRO A 488 7.39 -23.25 11.70
CA PRO A 488 6.11 -23.02 12.36
C PRO A 488 5.82 -21.56 12.73
N GLY A 489 6.86 -20.72 12.88
CA GLY A 489 6.75 -19.28 13.13
C GLY A 489 6.53 -18.42 11.88
N ASP A 490 6.40 -19.00 10.68
CA ASP A 490 6.14 -18.24 9.45
C ASP A 490 4.67 -17.84 9.33
N ALA A 491 4.29 -16.78 10.03
CA ALA A 491 2.93 -16.26 10.04
C ALA A 491 2.41 -15.93 8.63
N ALA A 492 3.28 -15.42 7.74
CA ALA A 492 2.86 -15.07 6.39
C ALA A 492 2.50 -16.31 5.54
N ALA A 493 3.25 -17.42 5.68
CA ALA A 493 2.92 -18.67 5.01
C ALA A 493 1.66 -19.30 5.62
N ALA A 494 1.55 -19.34 6.96
CA ALA A 494 0.38 -19.88 7.65
C ALA A 494 -0.91 -19.12 7.28
N LEU A 495 -0.87 -17.77 7.29
CA LEU A 495 -2.00 -16.94 6.87
C LEU A 495 -2.36 -17.11 5.39
N ALA A 496 -1.36 -17.34 4.52
CA ALA A 496 -1.61 -17.59 3.11
C ALA A 496 -2.32 -18.95 2.88
N ILE A 497 -1.92 -20.00 3.58
CA ILE A 497 -2.60 -21.30 3.57
C ILE A 497 -4.03 -21.16 4.11
N ALA A 498 -4.20 -20.46 5.25
CA ALA A 498 -5.50 -20.22 5.85
C ALA A 498 -6.46 -19.50 4.89
N ARG A 499 -5.96 -18.50 4.15
CA ARG A 499 -6.70 -17.82 3.09
C ARG A 499 -7.15 -18.78 1.99
N CYS A 500 -6.27 -19.67 1.54
CA CYS A 500 -6.62 -20.67 0.55
C CYS A 500 -7.74 -21.62 1.03
N TYR A 501 -7.71 -22.05 2.29
CA TYR A 501 -8.82 -22.84 2.86
C TYR A 501 -10.15 -22.07 2.89
N GLN A 502 -10.13 -20.76 3.07
CA GLN A 502 -11.34 -19.95 2.94
C GLN A 502 -11.89 -19.95 1.51
N VAL A 503 -11.01 -19.81 0.50
CA VAL A 503 -11.39 -19.89 -0.93
C VAL A 503 -12.00 -21.25 -1.27
N LEU A 504 -11.43 -22.34 -0.73
CA LEU A 504 -11.92 -23.71 -0.92
C LEU A 504 -13.22 -24.02 -0.14
N GLY A 505 -13.83 -23.05 0.55
CA GLY A 505 -15.01 -23.27 1.36
C GLY A 505 -14.77 -24.12 2.62
N ARG A 506 -13.53 -24.26 3.07
CA ARG A 506 -13.07 -25.09 4.19
C ARG A 506 -12.50 -24.22 5.34
N PRO A 507 -13.22 -23.19 5.83
CA PRO A 507 -12.67 -22.26 6.82
C PRO A 507 -12.32 -22.92 8.16
N GLN A 508 -12.92 -24.08 8.49
CA GLN A 508 -12.57 -24.86 9.67
C GLN A 508 -11.12 -25.34 9.67
N ASP A 509 -10.56 -25.64 8.49
CA ASP A 509 -9.20 -26.15 8.35
C ASP A 509 -8.16 -25.03 8.50
N ALA A 510 -8.58 -23.77 8.38
CA ALA A 510 -7.76 -22.61 8.66
C ALA A 510 -7.61 -22.29 10.17
N VAL A 511 -8.55 -22.75 11.02
CA VAL A 511 -8.54 -22.42 12.45
C VAL A 511 -7.24 -22.84 13.17
N PRO A 512 -6.67 -24.04 12.94
CA PRO A 512 -5.39 -24.41 13.55
C PRO A 512 -4.24 -23.47 13.17
N LEU A 513 -4.20 -23.04 11.91
CA LEU A 513 -3.16 -22.14 11.40
C LEU A 513 -3.26 -20.75 12.04
N TRP A 514 -4.46 -20.19 12.17
CA TRP A 514 -4.65 -18.92 12.86
C TRP A 514 -4.29 -19.00 14.34
N ARG A 515 -4.61 -20.12 15.01
CA ARG A 515 -4.19 -20.36 16.40
C ARG A 515 -2.68 -20.41 16.53
N GLU A 516 -2.01 -21.04 15.58
CA GLU A 516 -0.55 -21.09 15.54
C GLU A 516 0.03 -19.68 15.39
N VAL A 517 -0.48 -18.88 14.44
CA VAL A 517 -0.07 -17.48 14.29
C VAL A 517 -0.27 -16.71 15.60
N LEU A 518 -1.44 -16.85 16.26
CA LEU A 518 -1.73 -16.16 17.52
C LEU A 518 -0.89 -16.67 18.70
N SER A 519 -0.38 -17.90 18.65
CA SER A 519 0.54 -18.41 19.67
C SER A 519 1.92 -17.73 19.61
N HIS A 520 2.34 -17.28 18.43
CA HIS A 520 3.60 -16.56 18.20
C HIS A 520 3.44 -15.03 18.29
N ASP A 521 2.26 -14.53 17.90
CA ASP A 521 1.90 -13.12 17.88
C ASP A 521 0.43 -12.96 18.25
N ALA A 522 0.15 -12.81 19.55
CA ALA A 522 -1.21 -12.69 20.10
C ALA A 522 -1.94 -11.43 19.60
N GLU A 523 -1.21 -10.44 19.10
CA GLU A 523 -1.75 -9.19 18.55
C GLU A 523 -1.89 -9.20 17.03
N ASN A 524 -1.84 -10.36 16.37
CA ASN A 524 -1.99 -10.46 14.92
C ASN A 524 -3.43 -10.13 14.49
N GLU A 525 -3.64 -8.90 14.04
CA GLU A 525 -4.95 -8.38 13.64
C GLU A 525 -5.63 -9.25 12.57
N VAL A 526 -4.86 -9.75 11.59
CA VAL A 526 -5.42 -10.58 10.50
C VAL A 526 -5.96 -11.89 11.04
N ALA A 527 -5.20 -12.54 11.91
CA ALA A 527 -5.62 -13.81 12.53
C ALA A 527 -6.80 -13.62 13.51
N LEU A 528 -6.76 -12.54 14.31
CA LEU A 528 -7.87 -12.21 15.24
C LEU A 528 -9.18 -11.98 14.47
N LEU A 529 -9.17 -11.14 13.43
CA LEU A 529 -10.37 -10.86 12.64
C LEU A 529 -10.86 -12.11 11.89
N ALA A 530 -9.95 -12.90 11.32
CA ALA A 530 -10.29 -14.14 10.63
C ALA A 530 -10.93 -15.17 11.57
N MET A 531 -10.40 -15.31 12.79
CA MET A 531 -11.01 -16.16 13.84
C MET A 531 -12.40 -15.68 14.22
N ALA A 532 -12.57 -14.37 14.45
CA ALA A 532 -13.86 -13.78 14.76
C ALA A 532 -14.90 -14.07 13.66
N GLN A 533 -14.56 -13.81 12.41
CA GLN A 533 -15.44 -14.07 11.26
C GLN A 533 -15.78 -15.55 11.10
N THR A 534 -14.82 -16.44 11.33
CA THR A 534 -15.03 -17.89 11.25
C THR A 534 -15.98 -18.39 12.32
N PHE A 535 -15.77 -17.98 13.57
CA PHE A 535 -16.69 -18.36 14.66
C PHE A 535 -18.08 -17.75 14.49
N HIS A 536 -18.19 -16.54 13.93
CA HIS A 536 -19.49 -15.96 13.55
C HIS A 536 -20.24 -16.83 12.55
N ARG A 537 -19.58 -17.28 11.48
CA ARG A 537 -20.20 -18.19 10.46
C ARG A 537 -20.67 -19.51 11.06
N PHE A 538 -20.01 -20.01 12.11
CA PHE A 538 -20.39 -21.23 12.81
C PHE A 538 -21.40 -21.00 13.94
N GLY A 539 -21.95 -19.79 14.11
CA GLY A 539 -22.91 -19.46 15.16
C GLY A 539 -22.30 -19.45 16.57
N GLN A 540 -20.98 -19.49 16.70
CA GLN A 540 -20.27 -19.44 17.98
C GLN A 540 -20.04 -17.99 18.41
N TYR A 541 -21.13 -17.25 18.63
CA TYR A 541 -21.10 -15.79 18.77
C TYR A 541 -20.24 -15.29 19.94
N LYS A 542 -20.27 -15.99 21.11
CA LYS A 542 -19.43 -15.62 22.26
C LYS A 542 -17.92 -15.68 21.91
N ARG A 543 -17.50 -16.78 21.29
CA ARG A 543 -16.10 -16.92 20.86
C ARG A 543 -15.72 -15.92 19.78
N SER A 544 -16.63 -15.68 18.84
CA SER A 544 -16.44 -14.65 17.82
C SER A 544 -16.19 -13.29 18.47
N LEU A 545 -17.00 -12.93 19.47
CA LEU A 545 -16.89 -11.66 20.18
C LEU A 545 -15.57 -11.53 20.96
N GLU A 546 -15.06 -12.61 21.57
CA GLU A 546 -13.76 -12.61 22.26
C GLU A 546 -12.61 -12.21 21.31
N PHE A 547 -12.56 -12.81 20.12
CA PHE A 547 -11.54 -12.47 19.12
C PHE A 547 -11.76 -11.10 18.51
N LEU A 548 -13.01 -10.70 18.29
CA LEU A 548 -13.34 -9.39 17.75
C LEU A 548 -13.00 -8.27 18.74
N ASP A 549 -13.29 -8.45 20.02
CA ASP A 549 -12.93 -7.48 21.07
C ASP A 549 -11.40 -7.37 21.20
N ALA A 550 -10.66 -8.49 21.09
CA ALA A 550 -9.19 -8.45 21.05
C ALA A 550 -8.66 -7.68 19.84
N PHE A 551 -9.25 -7.87 18.65
CA PHE A 551 -8.92 -7.06 17.47
C PHE A 551 -9.20 -5.58 17.71
N LEU A 552 -10.37 -5.23 18.23
CA LEU A 552 -10.80 -3.85 18.46
C LEU A 552 -10.03 -3.13 19.58
N GLN A 553 -9.35 -3.85 20.47
CA GLN A 553 -8.37 -3.27 21.39
C GLN A 553 -7.10 -2.80 20.67
N LEU A 554 -6.81 -3.36 19.51
CA LEU A 554 -5.65 -3.00 18.68
C LEU A 554 -6.01 -1.94 17.64
N ASN A 555 -7.21 -2.03 17.07
CA ASN A 555 -7.70 -1.17 16.01
C ASN A 555 -9.23 -1.05 16.08
N ASP A 556 -9.72 -0.02 16.74
CA ASP A 556 -11.15 0.25 16.88
C ASP A 556 -11.74 1.09 15.74
N TRP A 557 -10.91 1.47 14.76
CA TRP A 557 -11.29 2.39 13.70
C TRP A 557 -12.22 1.81 12.63
N PRO A 558 -12.09 0.54 12.16
CA PRO A 558 -12.91 0.02 11.08
C PRO A 558 -14.41 -0.04 11.43
N ALA A 559 -15.23 0.68 10.67
CA ALA A 559 -16.66 0.81 10.93
C ALA A 559 -17.42 -0.50 10.69
N ASP A 560 -17.03 -1.28 9.69
CA ASP A 560 -17.62 -2.60 9.40
C ASP A 560 -17.38 -3.61 10.52
N VAL A 561 -16.22 -3.54 11.17
CA VAL A 561 -15.88 -4.38 12.33
C VAL A 561 -16.71 -3.97 13.56
N GLN A 562 -16.94 -2.69 13.77
CA GLN A 562 -17.87 -2.19 14.80
C GLN A 562 -19.31 -2.64 14.51
N GLY A 563 -19.73 -2.64 13.24
CA GLY A 563 -21.02 -3.18 12.81
C GLY A 563 -21.16 -4.68 13.12
N LEU A 564 -20.13 -5.47 12.88
CA LEU A 564 -20.08 -6.89 13.24
C LEU A 564 -20.15 -7.07 14.77
N ARG A 565 -19.45 -6.22 15.53
CA ARG A 565 -19.52 -6.22 17.00
C ARG A 565 -20.95 -5.98 17.50
N ALA A 566 -21.66 -5.02 16.90
CA ALA A 566 -23.06 -4.76 17.25
C ALA A 566 -23.95 -5.99 17.03
N GLN A 567 -23.79 -6.67 15.89
CA GLN A 567 -24.54 -7.91 15.61
C GLN A 567 -24.21 -9.03 16.62
N LEU A 568 -22.94 -9.25 16.93
CA LEU A 568 -22.51 -10.28 17.88
C LEU A 568 -23.01 -10.00 19.30
N ARG A 569 -23.00 -8.74 19.74
CA ARG A 569 -23.53 -8.36 21.05
C ARG A 569 -25.02 -8.52 21.13
N GLU A 570 -25.77 -8.22 20.07
CA GLU A 570 -27.21 -8.55 19.99
C GLU A 570 -27.45 -10.07 20.14
N GLN A 571 -26.67 -10.90 19.42
CA GLN A 571 -26.78 -12.36 19.49
C GLN A 571 -26.40 -12.96 20.86
N THR A 572 -25.64 -12.21 21.65
CA THR A 572 -25.26 -12.59 23.03
C THR A 572 -26.09 -11.87 24.10
N GLU A 573 -27.18 -11.20 23.69
CA GLU A 573 -28.15 -10.51 24.57
C GLU A 573 -27.55 -9.27 25.28
N ASP A 574 -26.43 -8.73 24.82
CA ASP A 574 -25.83 -7.47 25.30
C ASP A 574 -26.33 -6.30 24.44
N PHE A 575 -27.55 -5.86 24.67
CA PHE A 575 -28.20 -4.82 23.86
C PHE A 575 -27.56 -3.44 24.03
N ASP A 576 -27.10 -3.08 25.21
CA ASP A 576 -26.43 -1.80 25.47
C ASP A 576 -25.10 -1.73 24.76
N GLY A 577 -24.32 -2.80 24.82
CA GLY A 577 -23.06 -2.93 24.08
C GLY A 577 -23.26 -2.93 22.56
N ALA A 578 -24.35 -3.57 22.08
CA ALA A 578 -24.71 -3.54 20.67
C ALA A 578 -25.06 -2.11 20.19
N LEU A 579 -25.83 -1.37 21.00
CA LEU A 579 -26.19 0.01 20.72
C LEU A 579 -24.95 0.92 20.65
N ALA A 580 -24.03 0.77 21.61
CA ALA A 580 -22.78 1.53 21.62
C ALA A 580 -21.92 1.23 20.37
N ALA A 581 -21.76 -0.04 20.02
CA ALA A 581 -20.97 -0.45 18.83
C ALA A 581 -21.59 0.06 17.52
N ALA A 582 -22.91 0.00 17.37
CA ALA A 582 -23.59 0.51 16.17
C ALA A 582 -23.47 2.04 16.03
N ARG A 583 -23.53 2.78 17.14
CA ARG A 583 -23.30 4.23 17.13
C ARG A 583 -21.86 4.57 16.74
N LEU A 584 -20.89 3.82 17.29
CA LEU A 584 -19.48 3.99 16.95
C LEU A 584 -19.22 3.67 15.47
N ALA A 585 -19.87 2.65 14.90
CA ALA A 585 -19.80 2.38 13.47
C ALA A 585 -20.22 3.59 12.63
N LEU A 586 -21.32 4.29 13.00
CA LEU A 586 -21.75 5.50 12.30
C LEU A 586 -20.87 6.71 12.55
N GLU A 587 -20.19 6.79 13.68
CA GLU A 587 -19.20 7.84 13.95
C GLU A 587 -17.98 7.67 13.05
N ARG A 588 -17.53 6.40 12.85
CA ARG A 588 -16.39 6.07 11.98
C ARG A 588 -16.75 6.16 10.49
N ASP A 589 -17.92 5.68 10.11
CA ASP A 589 -18.46 5.80 8.75
C ASP A 589 -19.96 6.14 8.76
N PRO A 590 -20.32 7.42 8.57
CA PRO A 590 -21.72 7.85 8.53
C PRO A 590 -22.52 7.30 7.33
N THR A 591 -21.92 6.52 6.44
CA THR A 591 -22.63 5.91 5.30
C THR A 591 -22.99 4.44 5.50
N GLN A 592 -22.76 3.90 6.69
CA GLN A 592 -23.05 2.51 7.06
C GLN A 592 -24.57 2.25 7.15
N ILE A 593 -25.18 1.94 6.00
CA ILE A 593 -26.64 1.72 5.89
C ILE A 593 -27.14 0.62 6.85
N THR A 594 -26.37 -0.44 7.01
CA THR A 594 -26.70 -1.55 7.91
C THR A 594 -26.78 -1.14 9.38
N ALA A 595 -25.88 -0.24 9.82
CA ALA A 595 -25.90 0.30 11.17
C ALA A 595 -27.15 1.17 11.42
N TYR A 596 -27.55 2.01 10.45
CA TYR A 596 -28.82 2.74 10.55
C TYR A 596 -30.02 1.83 10.63
N GLN A 597 -30.08 0.79 9.79
CA GLN A 597 -31.19 -0.21 9.83
C GLN A 597 -31.26 -0.92 11.17
N TRP A 598 -30.11 -1.27 11.73
CA TRP A 598 -30.05 -1.91 13.03
C TRP A 598 -30.51 -0.96 14.14
N LEU A 599 -30.02 0.29 14.16
CA LEU A 599 -30.40 1.31 15.15
C LEU A 599 -31.89 1.67 15.07
N GLU A 600 -32.45 1.77 13.86
CA GLU A 600 -33.88 1.97 13.65
C GLU A 600 -34.70 0.86 14.32
N LYS A 601 -34.35 -0.41 14.04
CA LYS A 601 -35.05 -1.57 14.61
C LYS A 601 -34.88 -1.66 16.14
N ALA A 602 -33.67 -1.42 16.65
CA ALA A 602 -33.41 -1.41 18.08
C ALA A 602 -34.22 -0.34 18.81
N SER A 603 -34.27 0.89 18.25
CA SER A 603 -35.06 1.98 18.79
C SER A 603 -36.58 1.69 18.76
N GLN A 604 -37.10 1.05 17.71
CA GLN A 604 -38.48 0.60 17.64
C GLN A 604 -38.84 -0.40 18.74
N ARG A 605 -37.97 -1.40 18.96
CA ARG A 605 -38.15 -2.41 20.03
C ARG A 605 -38.12 -1.80 21.44
N ALA A 606 -37.30 -0.76 21.62
CA ALA A 606 -37.21 -0.02 22.88
C ALA A 606 -38.33 1.01 23.09
N GLY A 607 -39.26 1.19 22.13
CA GLY A 607 -40.33 2.18 22.21
C GLY A 607 -39.87 3.63 21.96
N LEU A 608 -38.64 3.82 21.46
CA LEU A 608 -38.03 5.13 21.16
C LEU A 608 -38.38 5.57 19.73
N ALA A 609 -39.65 5.96 19.53
CA ALA A 609 -40.19 6.24 18.21
C ALA A 609 -39.48 7.41 17.49
N GLU A 610 -39.06 8.44 18.21
CA GLU A 610 -38.33 9.60 17.65
C GLU A 610 -36.94 9.19 17.15
N ASP A 611 -36.18 8.42 17.90
CA ASP A 611 -34.86 7.92 17.50
C ASP A 611 -34.99 7.02 16.27
N ALA A 612 -35.96 6.11 16.25
CA ALA A 612 -36.22 5.25 15.10
C ALA A 612 -36.53 6.07 13.83
N ALA A 613 -37.36 7.10 13.95
CA ALA A 613 -37.70 7.99 12.86
C ALA A 613 -36.48 8.78 12.37
N LYS A 614 -35.60 9.23 13.28
CA LYS A 614 -34.36 9.93 12.97
C LYS A 614 -33.41 9.05 12.16
N TYR A 615 -33.13 7.81 12.63
CA TYR A 615 -32.24 6.91 11.91
C TYR A 615 -32.79 6.55 10.52
N ARG A 616 -34.09 6.32 10.40
CA ARG A 616 -34.75 6.09 9.12
C ARG A 616 -34.59 7.27 8.18
N ALA A 617 -34.88 8.48 8.64
CA ALA A 617 -34.81 9.69 7.82
C ALA A 617 -33.38 9.95 7.29
N VAL A 618 -32.34 9.78 8.13
CA VAL A 618 -30.96 9.92 7.69
C VAL A 618 -30.62 8.87 6.66
N ARG A 619 -30.94 7.60 6.89
CA ARG A 619 -30.72 6.49 5.96
C ARG A 619 -31.37 6.75 4.59
N GLU A 620 -32.64 7.18 4.56
CA GLU A 620 -33.38 7.47 3.32
C GLU A 620 -32.73 8.63 2.56
N ARG A 621 -32.29 9.68 3.26
CA ARG A 621 -31.57 10.80 2.65
C ARG A 621 -30.24 10.35 2.04
N ILE A 622 -29.49 9.46 2.72
CA ILE A 622 -28.23 8.89 2.19
C ILE A 622 -28.52 8.07 0.93
N LEU A 623 -29.51 7.15 0.97
CA LEU A 623 -29.85 6.30 -0.16
C LEU A 623 -30.38 7.08 -1.37
N LYS A 624 -31.04 8.23 -1.14
CA LYS A 624 -31.46 9.12 -2.23
C LYS A 624 -30.27 9.73 -2.98
N ARG A 625 -29.19 10.04 -2.26
CA ARG A 625 -27.97 10.68 -2.83
C ARG A 625 -26.94 9.66 -3.30
N LEU A 626 -26.80 8.59 -2.57
CA LEU A 626 -25.87 7.50 -2.84
C LEU A 626 -26.69 6.21 -3.03
N PRO A 627 -27.41 6.07 -4.14
CA PRO A 627 -28.13 4.84 -4.42
C PRO A 627 -27.12 3.68 -4.52
N PRO A 628 -27.51 2.46 -4.12
CA PRO A 628 -26.70 1.29 -4.40
C PRO A 628 -26.44 1.22 -5.90
N PRO A 629 -25.28 0.71 -6.34
CA PRO A 629 -24.98 0.57 -7.76
C PRO A 629 -26.14 -0.16 -8.45
N GLU A 630 -26.66 0.42 -9.55
CA GLU A 630 -27.68 -0.23 -10.34
C GLU A 630 -27.17 -1.62 -10.75
N GLU A 631 -27.98 -2.65 -10.51
CA GLU A 631 -27.70 -3.97 -11.06
C GLU A 631 -27.58 -3.80 -12.59
N SER A 632 -26.40 -4.08 -13.14
CA SER A 632 -26.19 -4.06 -14.58
C SER A 632 -27.32 -4.83 -15.26
N PRO A 633 -27.99 -4.27 -16.29
CA PRO A 633 -29.03 -5.00 -16.98
C PRO A 633 -28.46 -6.33 -17.44
N LYS A 634 -29.20 -7.39 -17.15
CA LYS A 634 -28.87 -8.73 -17.64
C LYS A 634 -28.86 -8.63 -19.15
N GLU A 635 -27.69 -8.75 -19.78
CA GLU A 635 -27.64 -9.07 -21.19
C GLU A 635 -28.35 -10.43 -21.35
N GLU A 636 -29.49 -10.39 -22.06
CA GLU A 636 -30.24 -11.57 -22.47
C GLU A 636 -29.48 -12.37 -23.53
#